data_ac66ea3c05a08f447b8e5dd37b2554ee
#
_entry.id   ac66ea3c05a08f447b8e5dd37b2554ee
#
_cell.length_a   1.000
_cell.length_b   1.000
_cell.length_c   1.000
_cell.angle_alpha   90.00
_cell.angle_beta   90.00
_cell.angle_gamma   90.00
#
_symmetry.space_group_name_H-M   'P 1'
#
loop_
_entity.id
_entity.type
_entity.pdbx_description
1 polymer ?
#
loop_
_entity_poly.entity_id
_entity_poly.type
_entity_poly.pdbx_seq_one_letter_code
_entity_poly.pdbx_strand_id
1 'polypeptide(L)'
;MMKILRLYMIACFFCCAGFAQNKSNRYTEFPDSVATHKVVLDHSSRIISWVSPQSMAYDHFLRGRWDFIFRGIPNCPGPPPRSDYPQYYFYCAYKDQKMIPDTWMNDVGEKIPNWFESARLYYQYTGDIRSMDIVTKLISYTLEHGTSPSDFAWPDFPYTTTNAGDTIFQGFTNSKRLVLHEVQVDHAGDIGFTYYKLYLFTGDKKFKDAAIHVADALAAHARVGSAAQSVWPYRVVMKDGKITAEYGANWMGSYSLLDHLVKAKLGNVAAYQSAMNKVRNFVLGFPMRTGYWTDGHTDTDVNSTTYKSNMSASNTTLYMLDYPEFDPAYKTDIPKLIQWTEKNFVFHCAPGEPPVQWGANIVGEQDSFLPKMDYQTARYAAECSRFFAISGDSSLREKAYRSLNWVTYCSDSNGMAFESPLSNGVTSWWSDCYGEGPRMFYHALAAIPEWAPPREDHILYSSEMLKNVSYEKNKLSYMAPLETGTEYIKISFKPSSVKLDGRNIRYTLRPLGNGDYYLKIKRASAGKIIVE
;
A
#
# COMPACT_ATOMS: atom_id res chain seq x y z
N MET A 1 17.96 52.47 15.19
CA MET A 1 18.16 51.17 14.54
C MET A 1 18.05 49.94 15.46
N MET A 2 18.00 50.09 16.79
CA MET A 2 17.92 48.96 17.76
C MET A 2 16.50 48.61 18.24
N LYS A 3 15.46 49.34 17.89
CA LYS A 3 14.08 49.04 18.33
C LYS A 3 13.26 48.19 17.34
N ILE A 4 13.70 48.06 16.09
CA ILE A 4 13.00 47.27 15.06
C ILE A 4 13.40 45.80 15.12
N LEU A 5 14.59 45.46 15.61
CA LEU A 5 15.09 44.06 15.71
C LEU A 5 14.43 43.23 16.83
N ARG A 6 13.84 43.90 17.86
CA ARG A 6 13.13 43.17 18.93
C ARG A 6 11.69 42.78 18.59
N LEU A 7 11.08 43.40 17.60
CA LEU A 7 9.71 43.06 17.21
C LEU A 7 9.65 41.83 16.31
N TYR A 8 10.71 41.56 15.52
CA TYR A 8 10.76 40.37 14.65
C TYR A 8 11.06 39.06 15.40
N MET A 9 11.79 39.12 16.51
CA MET A 9 12.04 37.93 17.35
C MET A 9 10.83 37.49 18.18
N ILE A 10 9.90 38.40 18.48
CA ILE A 10 8.66 38.05 19.19
C ILE A 10 7.62 37.45 18.25
N ALA A 11 7.59 37.85 16.97
CA ALA A 11 6.66 37.31 15.98
C ALA A 11 7.00 35.84 15.58
N CYS A 12 8.29 35.49 15.55
CA CYS A 12 8.69 34.10 15.25
C CYS A 12 8.42 33.11 16.39
N PHE A 13 8.43 33.57 17.68
CA PHE A 13 8.11 32.71 18.81
C PHE A 13 6.60 32.42 18.95
N PHE A 14 5.74 33.33 18.50
CA PHE A 14 4.28 33.11 18.53
C PHE A 14 3.78 32.19 17.40
N CYS A 15 4.46 32.10 16.26
CA CYS A 15 4.09 31.15 15.20
C CYS A 15 4.40 29.69 15.58
N CYS A 16 5.48 29.43 16.32
CA CYS A 16 5.81 28.06 16.75
C CYS A 16 4.94 27.57 17.92
N ALA A 17 4.46 28.46 18.79
CA ALA A 17 3.56 28.09 19.90
C ALA A 17 2.12 27.78 19.45
N GLY A 18 1.67 28.36 18.33
CA GLY A 18 0.32 28.12 17.78
C GLY A 18 0.14 26.74 17.17
N PHE A 19 1.19 26.15 16.62
CA PHE A 19 1.14 24.78 16.06
C PHE A 19 1.24 23.68 17.13
N ALA A 20 1.89 23.95 18.27
CA ALA A 20 1.97 23.00 19.38
C ALA A 20 0.65 22.92 20.17
N GLN A 21 -0.09 24.02 20.28
CA GLN A 21 -1.36 24.05 21.01
C GLN A 21 -2.51 23.30 20.30
N ASN A 22 -2.49 23.20 18.97
CA ASN A 22 -3.51 22.45 18.23
C ASN A 22 -3.31 20.91 18.23
N LYS A 23 -2.14 20.44 18.68
CA LYS A 23 -1.88 18.99 18.80
C LYS A 23 -2.40 18.39 20.11
N SER A 24 -2.38 19.14 21.21
CA SER A 24 -2.82 18.65 22.53
C SER A 24 -4.35 18.52 22.65
N ASN A 25 -5.12 19.38 22.01
CA ASN A 25 -6.58 19.38 22.14
C ASN A 25 -7.30 18.23 21.44
N ARG A 26 -6.65 17.52 20.51
CA ARG A 26 -7.26 16.37 19.81
C ARG A 26 -7.36 15.10 20.67
N TYR A 27 -6.56 14.97 21.72
CA TYR A 27 -6.44 13.73 22.50
C TYR A 27 -7.12 13.79 23.87
N THR A 28 -7.51 14.97 24.32
CA THR A 28 -8.22 15.16 25.60
C THR A 28 -9.71 14.84 25.51
N GLU A 29 -10.28 14.80 24.30
CA GLU A 29 -11.73 14.56 24.12
C GLU A 29 -12.15 13.10 24.27
N PHE A 30 -11.23 12.11 24.13
CA PHE A 30 -11.57 10.69 24.14
C PHE A 30 -10.60 9.84 24.98
N PRO A 31 -10.45 10.07 26.27
CA PRO A 31 -9.48 9.31 27.09
C PRO A 31 -9.79 7.82 27.19
N ASP A 32 -11.08 7.41 27.06
CA ASP A 32 -11.55 6.03 27.19
C ASP A 32 -12.26 5.49 25.95
N SER A 33 -12.34 6.27 24.88
CA SER A 33 -13.03 5.89 23.64
C SER A 33 -12.39 6.52 22.42
N VAL A 34 -12.64 5.92 21.27
CA VAL A 34 -12.34 6.48 19.94
C VAL A 34 -13.67 6.82 19.24
N ALA A 35 -13.60 7.63 18.18
CA ALA A 35 -14.81 8.09 17.47
C ALA A 35 -15.70 6.94 16.96
N THR A 36 -15.11 5.76 16.68
CA THR A 36 -15.81 4.62 16.09
C THR A 36 -16.32 3.62 17.12
N HIS A 37 -15.55 3.33 18.17
CA HIS A 37 -15.83 2.26 19.13
C HIS A 37 -15.27 2.58 20.51
N LYS A 38 -15.85 1.95 21.55
CA LYS A 38 -15.22 1.90 22.87
C LYS A 38 -13.94 1.08 22.81
N VAL A 39 -12.85 1.60 23.37
CA VAL A 39 -11.56 0.90 23.41
C VAL A 39 -11.65 -0.32 24.33
N VAL A 40 -11.17 -1.45 23.83
CA VAL A 40 -11.07 -2.72 24.56
C VAL A 40 -9.60 -3.00 24.85
N LEU A 41 -9.31 -3.26 26.12
CA LEU A 41 -7.96 -3.54 26.61
C LEU A 41 -7.88 -4.96 27.17
N ASP A 42 -6.71 -5.59 27.04
CA ASP A 42 -6.43 -6.85 27.72
C ASP A 42 -6.06 -6.62 29.23
N HIS A 43 -5.76 -7.73 29.93
CA HIS A 43 -5.35 -7.70 31.33
C HIS A 43 -4.06 -6.90 31.60
N SER A 44 -3.28 -6.61 30.58
CA SER A 44 -2.05 -5.79 30.65
C SER A 44 -2.31 -4.32 30.28
N SER A 45 -3.57 -3.90 30.18
CA SER A 45 -3.99 -2.56 29.75
C SER A 45 -3.50 -2.18 28.35
N ARG A 46 -3.36 -3.16 27.45
CA ARG A 46 -2.97 -2.97 26.07
C ARG A 46 -4.14 -3.23 25.11
N ILE A 47 -4.16 -2.48 24.01
CA ILE A 47 -5.24 -2.55 23.02
C ILE A 47 -5.40 -3.94 22.42
N ILE A 48 -6.65 -4.40 22.36
CA ILE A 48 -7.10 -5.51 21.53
C ILE A 48 -8.22 -5.01 20.63
N SER A 49 -8.56 -5.75 19.58
CA SER A 49 -9.65 -5.35 18.68
C SER A 49 -10.99 -5.22 19.41
N TRP A 50 -11.84 -4.30 18.97
CA TRP A 50 -13.22 -4.18 19.43
C TRP A 50 -14.11 -5.36 18.96
N VAL A 51 -13.69 -6.11 17.96
CA VAL A 51 -14.41 -7.26 17.41
C VAL A 51 -14.28 -8.47 18.34
N SER A 52 -15.40 -9.12 18.59
CA SER A 52 -15.44 -10.36 19.39
C SER A 52 -16.06 -11.52 18.60
N PRO A 53 -15.49 -12.72 18.60
CA PRO A 53 -14.24 -13.10 19.27
C PRO A 53 -13.01 -12.55 18.57
N GLN A 54 -11.89 -12.41 19.30
CA GLN A 54 -10.63 -11.84 18.77
C GLN A 54 -10.07 -12.62 17.57
N SER A 55 -10.36 -13.91 17.47
CA SER A 55 -9.95 -14.77 16.35
C SER A 55 -10.61 -14.40 15.01
N MET A 56 -11.68 -13.60 15.05
CA MET A 56 -12.40 -13.12 13.84
C MET A 56 -12.06 -11.67 13.51
N ALA A 57 -11.26 -10.99 14.32
CA ALA A 57 -11.10 -9.54 14.26
C ALA A 57 -10.59 -9.06 12.90
N TYR A 58 -9.56 -9.69 12.36
CA TYR A 58 -8.94 -9.24 11.11
C TYR A 58 -9.76 -9.65 9.88
N ASP A 59 -10.40 -10.82 9.92
CA ASP A 59 -11.36 -11.21 8.87
C ASP A 59 -12.57 -10.26 8.84
N HIS A 60 -13.13 -9.93 10.00
CA HIS A 60 -14.22 -8.96 10.11
C HIS A 60 -13.83 -7.58 9.54
N PHE A 61 -12.61 -7.10 9.86
CA PHE A 61 -12.09 -5.84 9.33
C PHE A 61 -11.97 -5.89 7.80
N LEU A 62 -11.37 -6.94 7.24
CA LEU A 62 -11.16 -7.11 5.81
C LEU A 62 -12.48 -7.21 5.04
N ARG A 63 -13.41 -8.06 5.53
CA ARG A 63 -14.73 -8.21 4.90
C ARG A 63 -15.57 -6.95 5.04
N GLY A 64 -15.54 -6.29 6.20
CA GLY A 64 -16.28 -5.05 6.44
C GLY A 64 -15.88 -3.94 5.46
N ARG A 65 -14.56 -3.77 5.19
CA ARG A 65 -14.05 -2.80 4.20
C ARG A 65 -14.59 -3.08 2.79
N TRP A 66 -14.52 -4.33 2.34
CA TRP A 66 -15.02 -4.70 1.01
C TRP A 66 -16.55 -4.72 0.94
N ASP A 67 -17.24 -5.10 1.98
CA ASP A 67 -18.70 -4.99 2.06
C ASP A 67 -19.17 -3.54 1.94
N PHE A 68 -18.45 -2.60 2.57
CA PHE A 68 -18.73 -1.18 2.40
C PHE A 68 -18.50 -0.71 0.96
N ILE A 69 -17.42 -1.13 0.33
CA ILE A 69 -17.15 -0.85 -1.10
C ILE A 69 -18.29 -1.36 -1.99
N PHE A 70 -18.76 -2.57 -1.76
CA PHE A 70 -19.80 -3.16 -2.59
C PHE A 70 -21.19 -2.52 -2.41
N ARG A 71 -21.48 -1.96 -1.24
CA ARG A 71 -22.85 -1.56 -0.86
C ARG A 71 -22.99 -0.12 -0.37
N GLY A 72 -21.94 0.45 0.17
CA GLY A 72 -21.97 1.75 0.84
C GLY A 72 -21.59 2.93 -0.04
N ILE A 73 -20.94 2.69 -1.17
CA ILE A 73 -20.43 3.75 -2.03
C ILE A 73 -21.48 4.16 -3.07
N PRO A 74 -21.93 5.42 -3.07
CA PRO A 74 -22.84 5.93 -4.09
C PRO A 74 -22.14 6.15 -5.43
N ASN A 75 -22.91 6.30 -6.51
CA ASN A 75 -22.39 6.74 -7.78
C ASN A 75 -22.01 8.21 -7.76
N CYS A 76 -21.13 8.63 -8.69
CA CYS A 76 -20.73 10.01 -8.84
C CYS A 76 -21.94 10.90 -9.16
N PRO A 77 -22.03 12.10 -8.58
CA PRO A 77 -23.01 13.10 -8.99
C PRO A 77 -22.67 13.65 -10.39
N GLY A 78 -23.68 14.07 -11.12
CA GLY A 78 -23.54 14.72 -12.43
C GLY A 78 -23.99 13.85 -13.60
N PRO A 79 -23.83 14.33 -14.83
CA PRO A 79 -24.25 13.58 -16.03
C PRO A 79 -23.30 12.42 -16.34
N PRO A 80 -23.73 11.47 -17.19
CA PRO A 80 -22.84 10.46 -17.75
C PRO A 80 -21.63 11.08 -18.47
N PRO A 81 -20.44 10.39 -18.47
CA PRO A 81 -20.23 9.05 -17.90
C PRO A 81 -20.02 9.02 -16.37
N ARG A 82 -19.91 10.16 -15.69
CA ARG A 82 -19.62 10.20 -14.25
C ARG A 82 -20.67 9.42 -13.42
N SER A 83 -21.95 9.64 -13.69
CA SER A 83 -23.04 8.97 -12.97
C SER A 83 -23.10 7.45 -13.16
N ASP A 84 -22.35 6.91 -14.14
CA ASP A 84 -22.27 5.47 -14.40
C ASP A 84 -21.24 4.77 -13.50
N TYR A 85 -20.45 5.52 -12.76
CA TYR A 85 -19.36 5.02 -11.93
C TYR A 85 -19.56 5.34 -10.45
N PRO A 86 -19.14 4.45 -9.54
CA PRO A 86 -19.03 4.77 -8.13
C PRO A 86 -18.13 5.97 -7.87
N GLN A 87 -18.41 6.77 -6.85
CA GLN A 87 -17.68 8.01 -6.54
C GLN A 87 -16.17 7.82 -6.40
N TYR A 88 -15.72 6.66 -5.91
CA TYR A 88 -14.28 6.40 -5.69
C TYR A 88 -13.44 6.39 -6.99
N TYR A 89 -14.06 6.37 -8.17
CA TYR A 89 -13.32 6.50 -9.44
C TYR A 89 -12.74 7.89 -9.63
N PHE A 90 -13.43 8.92 -9.13
CA PHE A 90 -13.13 10.31 -9.45
C PHE A 90 -12.79 11.17 -8.23
N TYR A 91 -12.92 10.64 -7.02
CA TYR A 91 -12.57 11.33 -5.79
C TYR A 91 -11.58 10.48 -4.98
N CYS A 92 -10.58 11.15 -4.41
CA CYS A 92 -9.57 10.48 -3.59
C CYS A 92 -10.07 10.26 -2.15
N ALA A 93 -10.79 11.25 -1.59
CA ALA A 93 -11.21 11.24 -0.21
C ALA A 93 -12.64 11.71 -0.01
N TYR A 94 -13.20 11.38 1.15
CA TYR A 94 -14.52 11.82 1.61
C TYR A 94 -14.41 12.41 3.01
N LYS A 95 -15.11 13.53 3.20
CA LYS A 95 -15.30 14.16 4.51
C LYS A 95 -16.58 13.60 5.11
N ASP A 96 -16.54 13.16 6.30
CA ASP A 96 -17.63 12.66 7.13
C ASP A 96 -18.31 11.34 6.67
N GLN A 97 -19.16 10.83 7.55
CA GLN A 97 -19.91 9.59 7.34
C GLN A 97 -21.02 9.69 6.27
N LYS A 98 -21.28 10.87 5.74
CA LYS A 98 -22.30 11.11 4.71
C LYS A 98 -21.74 10.94 3.29
N MET A 99 -20.49 10.55 3.15
CA MET A 99 -19.84 10.38 1.86
C MET A 99 -19.85 11.68 1.03
N ILE A 100 -19.56 12.81 1.68
CA ILE A 100 -19.38 14.10 0.98
C ILE A 100 -17.98 14.12 0.36
N PRO A 101 -17.86 14.17 -0.99
CA PRO A 101 -16.56 14.18 -1.63
C PRO A 101 -15.70 15.36 -1.18
N ASP A 102 -14.41 15.11 -0.95
CA ASP A 102 -13.44 16.16 -0.72
C ASP A 102 -13.05 16.83 -2.05
N THR A 103 -12.54 18.05 -1.96
CA THR A 103 -11.96 18.79 -3.10
C THR A 103 -10.50 18.44 -3.36
N TRP A 104 -9.93 17.51 -2.60
CA TRP A 104 -8.59 17.00 -2.85
C TRP A 104 -8.50 16.37 -4.24
N MET A 105 -7.35 16.50 -4.90
CA MET A 105 -7.12 15.89 -6.20
C MET A 105 -7.33 14.37 -6.16
N ASN A 106 -7.70 13.80 -7.29
CA ASN A 106 -7.74 12.37 -7.43
C ASN A 106 -6.32 11.85 -7.73
N ASP A 107 -5.70 11.21 -6.75
CA ASP A 107 -4.39 10.58 -6.87
C ASP A 107 -4.51 9.16 -7.45
N VAL A 108 -4.71 9.10 -8.76
CA VAL A 108 -4.86 7.81 -9.45
C VAL A 108 -3.59 6.99 -9.43
N GLY A 109 -2.43 7.64 -9.29
CA GLY A 109 -1.12 6.98 -9.24
C GLY A 109 -0.93 6.13 -8.01
N GLU A 110 -1.48 6.55 -6.88
CA GLU A 110 -1.50 5.79 -5.64
C GLU A 110 -2.74 4.89 -5.53
N LYS A 111 -3.91 5.44 -5.83
CA LYS A 111 -5.18 4.74 -5.70
C LYS A 111 -5.25 3.45 -6.52
N ILE A 112 -4.84 3.47 -7.79
CA ILE A 112 -4.97 2.32 -8.69
C ILE A 112 -4.15 1.12 -8.24
N PRO A 113 -2.84 1.24 -7.99
CA PRO A 113 -2.05 0.11 -7.54
C PRO A 113 -2.51 -0.44 -6.19
N ASN A 114 -2.84 0.44 -5.25
CA ASN A 114 -3.28 0.04 -3.92
C ASN A 114 -4.63 -0.67 -3.94
N TRP A 115 -5.60 -0.16 -4.69
CA TRP A 115 -6.90 -0.80 -4.89
C TRP A 115 -6.79 -2.15 -5.58
N PHE A 116 -5.95 -2.23 -6.61
CA PHE A 116 -5.71 -3.50 -7.29
C PHE A 116 -5.12 -4.55 -6.35
N GLU A 117 -4.11 -4.19 -5.56
CA GLU A 117 -3.50 -5.12 -4.60
C GLU A 117 -4.48 -5.55 -3.50
N SER A 118 -5.27 -4.61 -2.96
CA SER A 118 -6.33 -4.93 -2.00
C SER A 118 -7.37 -5.88 -2.61
N ALA A 119 -7.83 -5.60 -3.83
CA ALA A 119 -8.81 -6.42 -4.54
C ALA A 119 -8.30 -7.82 -4.85
N ARG A 120 -7.04 -7.90 -5.34
CA ARG A 120 -6.38 -9.16 -5.66
C ARG A 120 -6.26 -10.07 -4.44
N LEU A 121 -5.80 -9.51 -3.32
CA LEU A 121 -5.63 -10.27 -2.09
C LEU A 121 -6.98 -10.66 -1.47
N TYR A 122 -7.97 -9.77 -1.50
CA TYR A 122 -9.32 -10.10 -1.06
C TYR A 122 -9.96 -11.22 -1.91
N TYR A 123 -9.82 -11.13 -3.25
CA TYR A 123 -10.25 -12.21 -4.15
C TYR A 123 -9.57 -13.54 -3.84
N GLN A 124 -8.26 -13.53 -3.63
CA GLN A 124 -7.52 -14.75 -3.30
C GLN A 124 -7.96 -15.32 -1.95
N TYR A 125 -8.23 -14.46 -0.98
CA TYR A 125 -8.64 -14.83 0.36
C TYR A 125 -10.08 -15.37 0.43
N THR A 126 -10.99 -14.83 -0.36
CA THR A 126 -12.42 -15.15 -0.29
C THR A 126 -12.96 -15.94 -1.49
N GLY A 127 -12.31 -15.87 -2.63
CA GLY A 127 -12.85 -16.33 -3.93
C GLY A 127 -13.85 -15.34 -4.56
N ASP A 128 -14.13 -14.18 -3.93
CA ASP A 128 -15.12 -13.23 -4.41
C ASP A 128 -14.58 -12.39 -5.57
N ILE A 129 -15.00 -12.72 -6.78
CA ILE A 129 -14.57 -12.09 -8.02
C ILE A 129 -14.97 -10.61 -8.14
N ARG A 130 -16.01 -10.16 -7.41
CA ARG A 130 -16.53 -8.78 -7.52
C ARG A 130 -15.47 -7.73 -7.26
N SER A 131 -14.51 -8.01 -6.35
CA SER A 131 -13.41 -7.10 -6.08
C SER A 131 -12.55 -6.84 -7.31
N MET A 132 -12.24 -7.91 -8.07
CA MET A 132 -11.45 -7.81 -9.31
C MET A 132 -12.23 -7.15 -10.44
N ASP A 133 -13.55 -7.40 -10.54
CA ASP A 133 -14.41 -6.77 -11.55
C ASP A 133 -14.43 -5.24 -11.39
N ILE A 134 -14.54 -4.77 -10.14
CA ILE A 134 -14.53 -3.34 -9.82
C ILE A 134 -13.21 -2.68 -10.23
N VAL A 135 -12.07 -3.23 -9.80
CA VAL A 135 -10.76 -2.61 -10.08
C VAL A 135 -10.37 -2.75 -11.55
N THR A 136 -10.77 -3.83 -12.23
CA THR A 136 -10.55 -3.99 -13.68
C THR A 136 -11.24 -2.87 -14.46
N LYS A 137 -12.46 -2.50 -14.08
CA LYS A 137 -13.21 -1.40 -14.69
C LYS A 137 -12.52 -0.06 -14.47
N LEU A 138 -12.08 0.23 -13.23
CA LEU A 138 -11.33 1.44 -12.89
C LEU A 138 -10.02 1.56 -13.70
N ILE A 139 -9.25 0.48 -13.77
CA ILE A 139 -7.96 0.46 -14.46
C ILE A 139 -8.14 0.58 -15.98
N SER A 140 -9.16 -0.06 -16.55
CA SER A 140 -9.50 0.10 -17.97
C SER A 140 -9.82 1.54 -18.31
N TYR A 141 -10.64 2.20 -17.49
CA TYR A 141 -10.97 3.61 -17.67
C TYR A 141 -9.73 4.50 -17.64
N THR A 142 -8.86 4.30 -16.67
CA THR A 142 -7.61 5.08 -16.55
C THR A 142 -6.67 4.84 -17.72
N LEU A 143 -6.54 3.60 -18.20
CA LEU A 143 -5.73 3.32 -19.38
C LEU A 143 -6.27 4.02 -20.64
N GLU A 144 -7.59 4.02 -20.82
CA GLU A 144 -8.25 4.60 -22.00
C GLU A 144 -8.23 6.14 -22.02
N HIS A 145 -8.25 6.78 -20.84
CA HIS A 145 -8.40 8.22 -20.70
C HIS A 145 -7.21 8.93 -20.06
N GLY A 146 -6.33 8.18 -19.38
CA GLY A 146 -5.22 8.71 -18.58
C GLY A 146 -3.84 8.30 -19.10
N THR A 147 -3.65 8.22 -20.41
CA THR A 147 -2.36 7.90 -21.05
C THR A 147 -1.87 9.08 -21.85
N SER A 148 -0.56 9.39 -21.80
CA SER A 148 0.04 10.48 -22.57
C SER A 148 0.10 10.15 -24.05
N PRO A 149 0.06 11.17 -24.95
CA PRO A 149 0.30 11.00 -26.36
C PRO A 149 1.66 10.38 -26.68
N SER A 150 1.73 9.64 -27.80
CA SER A 150 2.96 8.93 -28.23
C SER A 150 4.06 9.87 -28.75
N ASP A 151 3.76 11.15 -29.00
CA ASP A 151 4.73 12.18 -29.41
C ASP A 151 5.34 12.96 -28.24
N PHE A 152 4.97 12.62 -27.00
CA PHE A 152 5.56 13.23 -25.80
C PHE A 152 6.95 12.67 -25.52
N ALA A 153 7.76 13.40 -24.75
CA ALA A 153 9.06 12.93 -24.29
C ALA A 153 8.96 11.68 -23.39
N TRP A 154 7.83 11.53 -22.68
CA TRP A 154 7.42 10.30 -22.00
C TRP A 154 6.18 9.75 -22.70
N PRO A 155 6.34 8.96 -23.77
CA PRO A 155 5.25 8.49 -24.60
C PRO A 155 4.46 7.38 -23.93
N ASP A 156 3.17 7.32 -24.21
CA ASP A 156 2.25 6.26 -23.77
C ASP A 156 2.35 5.97 -22.25
N PHE A 157 2.60 7.02 -21.47
CA PHE A 157 2.90 6.95 -20.04
C PHE A 157 1.66 7.38 -19.22
N PRO A 158 1.35 6.72 -18.07
CA PRO A 158 0.12 7.00 -17.34
C PRO A 158 0.21 8.33 -16.57
N TYR A 159 -0.89 9.10 -16.58
CA TYR A 159 -1.10 10.19 -15.65
C TYR A 159 -1.31 9.64 -14.23
N THR A 160 -0.77 10.34 -13.25
CA THR A 160 -0.83 9.95 -11.83
C THR A 160 -1.81 10.76 -11.01
N THR A 161 -2.24 11.91 -11.51
CA THR A 161 -3.20 12.79 -10.83
C THR A 161 -4.21 13.41 -11.79
N THR A 162 -5.38 13.77 -11.26
CA THR A 162 -6.40 14.58 -11.94
C THR A 162 -7.14 15.44 -10.91
N ASN A 163 -7.92 16.42 -11.35
CA ASN A 163 -8.75 17.21 -10.44
C ASN A 163 -9.85 16.35 -9.80
N ALA A 164 -10.21 16.69 -8.55
CA ALA A 164 -11.28 16.00 -7.85
C ALA A 164 -12.59 16.06 -8.66
N GLY A 165 -13.14 14.87 -8.92
CA GLY A 165 -14.37 14.71 -9.68
C GLY A 165 -14.25 14.86 -11.20
N ASP A 166 -13.09 15.21 -11.75
CA ASP A 166 -12.89 15.27 -13.19
C ASP A 166 -12.70 13.90 -13.82
N THR A 167 -13.20 13.76 -15.04
CA THR A 167 -12.97 12.59 -15.89
C THR A 167 -11.81 12.81 -16.86
N ILE A 168 -11.17 13.96 -16.80
CA ILE A 168 -10.06 14.37 -17.69
C ILE A 168 -8.75 14.31 -16.91
N PHE A 169 -7.80 13.56 -17.42
CA PHE A 169 -6.46 13.45 -16.85
C PHE A 169 -5.56 14.50 -17.49
N GLN A 170 -5.18 15.52 -16.72
CA GLN A 170 -4.38 16.64 -17.22
C GLN A 170 -3.00 16.75 -16.56
N GLY A 171 -2.83 16.09 -15.43
CA GLY A 171 -1.67 16.22 -14.56
C GLY A 171 -1.71 17.49 -13.72
N PHE A 172 -1.50 17.36 -12.45
CA PHE A 172 -1.13 18.41 -11.51
C PHE A 172 -0.67 17.76 -10.20
N THR A 173 -0.11 18.53 -9.29
CA THR A 173 0.59 17.96 -8.14
C THR A 173 -0.05 18.25 -6.80
N ASN A 174 -0.92 19.25 -6.70
CA ASN A 174 -1.74 19.52 -5.51
C ASN A 174 -2.85 20.54 -5.77
N SER A 175 -3.71 20.78 -4.77
CA SER A 175 -4.87 21.67 -4.85
C SER A 175 -4.54 23.14 -5.14
N LYS A 176 -3.29 23.56 -5.04
CA LYS A 176 -2.84 24.95 -5.23
C LYS A 176 -2.06 25.18 -6.53
N ARG A 177 -1.63 24.10 -7.19
CA ARG A 177 -0.73 24.17 -8.33
C ARG A 177 -1.14 23.20 -9.41
N LEU A 178 -1.54 23.72 -10.56
CA LEU A 178 -1.76 22.94 -11.77
C LEU A 178 -0.53 23.04 -12.68
N VAL A 179 0.11 21.91 -12.95
CA VAL A 179 1.13 21.79 -13.98
C VAL A 179 0.65 20.75 -14.99
N LEU A 180 0.31 21.23 -16.20
CA LEU A 180 -0.18 20.34 -17.26
C LEU A 180 0.86 19.28 -17.61
N HIS A 181 0.39 18.05 -17.75
CA HIS A 181 1.20 16.89 -18.10
C HIS A 181 2.31 16.50 -17.10
N GLU A 182 2.27 17.05 -15.88
CA GLU A 182 3.18 16.62 -14.81
C GLU A 182 2.71 15.30 -14.20
N VAL A 183 3.66 14.40 -13.94
CA VAL A 183 3.41 13.10 -13.29
C VAL A 183 4.48 12.79 -12.25
N GLN A 184 4.11 11.94 -11.28
CA GLN A 184 5.02 11.27 -10.37
C GLN A 184 5.48 9.97 -11.01
N VAL A 185 6.79 9.85 -11.25
CA VAL A 185 7.32 8.73 -12.04
C VAL A 185 7.27 7.40 -11.30
N ASP A 186 7.42 7.40 -9.98
CA ASP A 186 7.28 6.20 -9.15
C ASP A 186 5.85 5.64 -9.21
N HIS A 187 4.83 6.48 -9.04
CA HIS A 187 3.43 6.09 -9.15
C HIS A 187 3.06 5.60 -10.55
N ALA A 188 3.61 6.22 -11.60
CA ALA A 188 3.41 5.74 -12.95
C ALA A 188 4.01 4.35 -13.17
N GLY A 189 5.17 4.06 -12.56
CA GLY A 189 5.77 2.73 -12.53
C GLY A 189 4.90 1.69 -11.81
N ASP A 190 4.28 2.06 -10.68
CA ASP A 190 3.33 1.23 -9.94
C ASP A 190 2.08 0.91 -10.77
N ILE A 191 1.55 1.89 -11.52
CA ILE A 191 0.46 1.68 -12.49
C ILE A 191 0.89 0.69 -13.58
N GLY A 192 2.09 0.85 -14.14
CA GLY A 192 2.64 -0.07 -15.15
C GLY A 192 2.71 -1.52 -14.64
N PHE A 193 3.14 -1.71 -13.40
CA PHE A 193 3.15 -3.04 -12.78
C PHE A 193 1.73 -3.59 -12.55
N THR A 194 0.79 -2.73 -12.22
CA THR A 194 -0.63 -3.09 -12.11
C THR A 194 -1.19 -3.54 -13.46
N TYR A 195 -0.86 -2.85 -14.57
CA TYR A 195 -1.24 -3.29 -15.92
C TYR A 195 -0.71 -4.69 -16.22
N TYR A 196 0.56 -4.98 -15.89
CA TYR A 196 1.11 -6.32 -16.12
C TYR A 196 0.35 -7.40 -15.33
N LYS A 197 0.07 -7.17 -14.06
CA LYS A 197 -0.71 -8.12 -13.24
C LYS A 197 -2.13 -8.30 -13.75
N LEU A 198 -2.76 -7.22 -14.22
CA LEU A 198 -4.11 -7.29 -14.81
C LEU A 198 -4.10 -8.06 -16.13
N TYR A 199 -3.05 -7.94 -16.96
CA TYR A 199 -2.85 -8.84 -18.11
C TYR A 199 -2.78 -10.30 -17.67
N LEU A 200 -2.02 -10.64 -16.64
CA LEU A 200 -1.93 -12.02 -16.13
C LEU A 200 -3.30 -12.54 -15.67
N PHE A 201 -4.14 -11.68 -15.12
CA PHE A 201 -5.48 -12.04 -14.67
C PHE A 201 -6.45 -12.21 -15.82
N THR A 202 -6.57 -11.21 -16.70
CA THR A 202 -7.59 -11.16 -17.76
C THR A 202 -7.18 -11.84 -19.06
N GLY A 203 -5.89 -11.85 -19.38
CA GLY A 203 -5.35 -12.23 -20.68
C GLY A 203 -5.48 -11.14 -21.77
N ASP A 204 -6.03 -9.96 -21.43
CA ASP A 204 -6.23 -8.87 -22.38
C ASP A 204 -4.89 -8.20 -22.73
N LYS A 205 -4.54 -8.26 -24.02
CA LYS A 205 -3.27 -7.75 -24.53
C LYS A 205 -3.08 -6.26 -24.34
N LYS A 206 -4.16 -5.46 -24.28
CA LYS A 206 -4.06 -4.01 -24.08
C LYS A 206 -3.27 -3.67 -22.79
N PHE A 207 -3.48 -4.43 -21.73
CA PHE A 207 -2.74 -4.23 -20.46
C PHE A 207 -1.28 -4.67 -20.56
N LYS A 208 -0.98 -5.73 -21.31
CA LYS A 208 0.40 -6.14 -21.57
C LYS A 208 1.16 -5.06 -22.34
N ASP A 209 0.55 -4.56 -23.40
CA ASP A 209 1.16 -3.57 -24.26
C ASP A 209 1.37 -2.24 -23.49
N ALA A 210 0.40 -1.82 -22.69
CA ALA A 210 0.55 -0.67 -21.79
C ALA A 210 1.67 -0.86 -20.76
N ALA A 211 1.81 -2.04 -20.16
CA ALA A 211 2.90 -2.33 -19.21
C ALA A 211 4.28 -2.24 -19.89
N ILE A 212 4.39 -2.72 -21.14
CA ILE A 212 5.61 -2.63 -21.96
C ILE A 212 5.94 -1.17 -22.27
N HIS A 213 4.95 -0.35 -22.68
CA HIS A 213 5.18 1.08 -22.94
C HIS A 213 5.70 1.83 -21.71
N VAL A 214 5.10 1.59 -20.54
CA VAL A 214 5.61 2.17 -19.28
C VAL A 214 7.06 1.74 -19.01
N ALA A 215 7.37 0.46 -19.19
CA ALA A 215 8.71 -0.07 -18.97
C ALA A 215 9.73 0.49 -19.97
N ASP A 216 9.35 0.66 -21.23
CA ASP A 216 10.19 1.27 -22.27
C ASP A 216 10.51 2.74 -21.95
N ALA A 217 9.49 3.51 -21.53
CA ALA A 217 9.69 4.90 -21.10
C ALA A 217 10.60 4.99 -19.86
N LEU A 218 10.38 4.15 -18.85
CA LEU A 218 11.25 4.06 -17.68
C LEU A 218 12.69 3.69 -18.07
N ALA A 219 12.89 2.69 -18.91
CA ALA A 219 14.22 2.25 -19.33
C ALA A 219 14.97 3.32 -20.13
N ALA A 220 14.27 4.05 -21.01
CA ALA A 220 14.85 5.12 -21.82
C ALA A 220 15.34 6.30 -20.96
N HIS A 221 14.68 6.59 -19.84
CA HIS A 221 15.01 7.73 -18.97
C HIS A 221 15.79 7.36 -17.71
N ALA A 222 16.18 6.09 -17.54
CA ALA A 222 16.95 5.63 -16.38
C ALA A 222 18.36 6.21 -16.40
N ARG A 223 18.75 6.91 -15.35
CA ARG A 223 20.06 7.52 -15.14
C ARG A 223 20.78 6.89 -13.94
N VAL A 224 22.03 7.22 -13.73
CA VAL A 224 22.77 6.79 -12.54
C VAL A 224 22.31 7.63 -11.34
N GLY A 225 21.80 6.97 -10.30
CA GLY A 225 21.37 7.65 -9.07
C GLY A 225 22.54 8.06 -8.19
N SER A 226 22.35 9.13 -7.41
CA SER A 226 23.31 9.70 -6.46
C SER A 226 22.59 10.41 -5.32
N ALA A 227 23.33 11.10 -4.46
CA ALA A 227 22.77 11.97 -3.42
C ALA A 227 21.97 13.16 -3.98
N ALA A 228 22.29 13.60 -5.19
CA ALA A 228 21.70 14.79 -5.82
C ALA A 228 20.53 14.45 -6.74
N GLN A 229 20.47 13.23 -7.25
CA GLN A 229 19.42 12.78 -8.18
C GLN A 229 19.14 11.31 -8.00
N SER A 230 17.88 10.90 -8.10
CA SER A 230 17.51 9.49 -8.16
C SER A 230 17.61 8.92 -9.57
N VAL A 231 17.35 7.63 -9.73
CA VAL A 231 17.41 6.93 -11.03
C VAL A 231 16.40 7.53 -12.02
N TRP A 232 15.26 7.93 -11.55
CA TRP A 232 14.30 8.77 -12.28
C TRP A 232 14.00 10.01 -11.46
N PRO A 233 13.60 11.13 -12.11
CA PRO A 233 13.08 12.27 -11.37
C PRO A 233 11.80 11.86 -10.62
N TYR A 234 11.56 12.45 -9.46
CA TYR A 234 10.32 12.23 -8.74
C TYR A 234 9.12 12.74 -9.54
N ARG A 235 9.24 13.95 -10.13
CA ARG A 235 8.21 14.55 -11.00
C ARG A 235 8.80 15.05 -12.30
N VAL A 236 8.03 14.84 -13.37
CA VAL A 236 8.40 15.28 -14.73
C VAL A 236 7.17 15.73 -15.51
N VAL A 237 7.32 16.75 -16.36
CA VAL A 237 6.33 17.10 -17.38
C VAL A 237 6.51 16.16 -18.56
N MET A 238 5.56 15.27 -18.80
CA MET A 238 5.66 14.22 -19.82
C MET A 238 5.88 14.77 -21.24
N LYS A 239 5.32 15.95 -21.54
CA LYS A 239 5.32 16.54 -22.88
C LYS A 239 6.72 16.84 -23.38
N ASP A 240 7.56 17.44 -22.55
CA ASP A 240 8.89 17.95 -22.92
C ASP A 240 10.04 17.37 -22.09
N GLY A 241 9.73 16.51 -21.13
CA GLY A 241 10.72 15.90 -20.24
C GLY A 241 11.27 16.85 -19.16
N LYS A 242 10.65 18.02 -18.96
CA LYS A 242 11.10 18.98 -17.94
C LYS A 242 10.95 18.38 -16.53
N ILE A 243 12.07 18.31 -15.80
CA ILE A 243 12.09 17.84 -14.41
C ILE A 243 11.58 18.97 -13.50
N THR A 244 10.61 18.65 -12.66
CA THR A 244 10.01 19.57 -11.68
C THR A 244 10.31 19.18 -10.24
N ALA A 245 10.66 17.92 -9.99
CA ALA A 245 11.21 17.44 -8.73
C ALA A 245 12.22 16.31 -8.99
N GLU A 246 13.44 16.49 -8.47
CA GLU A 246 14.61 15.71 -8.88
C GLU A 246 14.73 14.36 -8.16
N TYR A 247 14.45 14.32 -6.86
CA TYR A 247 14.80 13.18 -6.00
C TYR A 247 13.55 12.44 -5.50
N GLY A 248 13.62 11.11 -5.55
CA GLY A 248 12.69 10.18 -4.92
C GLY A 248 13.40 8.87 -4.57
N ALA A 249 12.89 8.16 -3.58
CA ALA A 249 13.45 6.87 -3.13
C ALA A 249 12.47 5.69 -3.25
N ASN A 250 11.24 5.92 -3.73
CA ASN A 250 10.19 4.90 -3.86
C ASN A 250 10.19 4.25 -5.26
N TRP A 251 11.09 3.30 -5.51
CA TRP A 251 11.27 2.70 -6.84
C TRP A 251 10.90 1.23 -6.96
N MET A 252 10.33 0.63 -5.91
CA MET A 252 10.09 -0.82 -5.91
C MET A 252 8.99 -1.27 -6.87
N GLY A 253 7.98 -0.44 -7.14
CA GLY A 253 6.96 -0.76 -8.15
C GLY A 253 7.53 -0.76 -9.57
N SER A 254 8.29 0.29 -9.92
CA SER A 254 9.01 0.36 -11.20
C SER A 254 10.01 -0.79 -11.36
N TYR A 255 10.75 -1.12 -10.31
CA TYR A 255 11.66 -2.27 -10.31
C TYR A 255 10.91 -3.58 -10.53
N SER A 256 9.77 -3.78 -9.85
CA SER A 256 8.94 -4.98 -9.98
C SER A 256 8.37 -5.15 -11.40
N LEU A 257 7.93 -4.06 -12.03
CA LEU A 257 7.49 -4.09 -13.43
C LEU A 257 8.61 -4.61 -14.33
N LEU A 258 9.79 -3.99 -14.25
CA LEU A 258 10.93 -4.36 -15.09
C LEU A 258 11.38 -5.82 -14.85
N ASP A 259 11.45 -6.25 -13.60
CA ASP A 259 11.87 -7.60 -13.21
C ASP A 259 10.91 -8.66 -13.77
N HIS A 260 9.60 -8.44 -13.66
CA HIS A 260 8.61 -9.38 -14.19
C HIS A 260 8.61 -9.46 -15.72
N LEU A 261 8.80 -8.32 -16.40
CA LEU A 261 8.92 -8.31 -17.86
C LEU A 261 10.21 -9.00 -18.33
N VAL A 262 11.33 -8.80 -17.63
CA VAL A 262 12.59 -9.52 -17.90
C VAL A 262 12.41 -11.03 -17.71
N LYS A 263 11.82 -11.48 -16.61
CA LYS A 263 11.53 -12.90 -16.34
C LYS A 263 10.57 -13.49 -17.39
N ALA A 264 9.59 -12.72 -17.82
CA ALA A 264 8.64 -13.12 -18.88
C ALA A 264 9.21 -13.00 -20.31
N LYS A 265 10.42 -12.45 -20.49
CA LYS A 265 11.05 -12.18 -21.80
C LYS A 265 10.19 -11.29 -22.70
N LEU A 266 9.56 -10.27 -22.13
CA LEU A 266 8.70 -9.31 -22.82
C LEU A 266 9.38 -7.95 -22.94
N GLY A 267 9.17 -7.25 -24.06
CA GLY A 267 9.74 -5.91 -24.32
C GLY A 267 11.26 -5.91 -24.49
N ASN A 268 11.89 -4.79 -24.15
CA ASN A 268 13.35 -4.61 -24.29
C ASN A 268 14.09 -5.10 -23.03
N VAL A 269 14.25 -6.42 -22.91
CA VAL A 269 14.85 -7.12 -21.76
C VAL A 269 16.22 -6.54 -21.37
N ALA A 270 17.07 -6.22 -22.35
CA ALA A 270 18.42 -5.69 -22.06
C ALA A 270 18.38 -4.29 -21.44
N ALA A 271 17.52 -3.40 -21.95
CA ALA A 271 17.32 -2.07 -21.40
C ALA A 271 16.71 -2.13 -19.99
N TYR A 272 15.74 -3.01 -19.78
CA TYR A 272 15.09 -3.22 -18.48
C TYR A 272 16.10 -3.71 -17.44
N GLN A 273 16.93 -4.69 -17.78
CA GLN A 273 17.99 -5.19 -16.89
C GLN A 273 19.00 -4.10 -16.54
N SER A 274 19.35 -3.23 -17.49
CA SER A 274 20.23 -2.07 -17.24
C SER A 274 19.59 -1.09 -16.25
N ALA A 275 18.31 -0.76 -16.43
CA ALA A 275 17.58 0.12 -15.52
C ALA A 275 17.44 -0.49 -14.11
N MET A 276 17.10 -1.77 -14.00
CA MET A 276 17.04 -2.51 -12.73
C MET A 276 18.38 -2.45 -11.97
N ASN A 277 19.49 -2.64 -12.65
CA ASN A 277 20.82 -2.56 -12.04
C ASN A 277 21.10 -1.16 -11.47
N LYS A 278 20.67 -0.10 -12.16
CA LYS A 278 20.80 1.28 -11.67
C LYS A 278 19.94 1.51 -10.41
N VAL A 279 18.68 1.03 -10.40
CA VAL A 279 17.81 1.12 -9.22
C VAL A 279 18.40 0.38 -8.03
N ARG A 280 18.78 -0.88 -8.23
CA ARG A 280 19.36 -1.69 -7.16
C ARG A 280 20.62 -1.06 -6.57
N ASN A 281 21.53 -0.60 -7.42
CA ASN A 281 22.75 0.07 -6.99
C ASN A 281 22.48 1.37 -6.25
N PHE A 282 21.49 2.15 -6.68
CA PHE A 282 21.08 3.39 -6.02
C PHE A 282 20.47 3.10 -4.65
N VAL A 283 19.45 2.22 -4.58
CA VAL A 283 18.71 1.93 -3.34
C VAL A 283 19.64 1.34 -2.28
N LEU A 284 20.43 0.33 -2.63
CA LEU A 284 21.36 -0.32 -1.70
C LEU A 284 22.60 0.53 -1.40
N GLY A 285 23.04 1.34 -2.36
CA GLY A 285 24.23 2.17 -2.25
C GLY A 285 24.04 3.49 -1.54
N PHE A 286 22.81 4.03 -1.50
CA PHE A 286 22.57 5.36 -0.96
C PHE A 286 21.45 5.40 0.09
N PRO A 287 20.13 5.30 -0.21
CA PRO A 287 19.10 5.35 0.83
C PRO A 287 19.33 4.34 1.96
N MET A 288 19.63 3.09 1.62
CA MET A 288 19.86 2.02 2.59
C MET A 288 21.04 2.32 3.54
N ARG A 289 22.10 2.94 3.04
CA ARG A 289 23.31 3.22 3.85
C ARG A 289 23.22 4.51 4.64
N THR A 290 22.50 5.49 4.13
CA THR A 290 22.46 6.85 4.70
C THR A 290 21.21 7.10 5.51
N GLY A 291 20.16 6.30 5.35
CA GLY A 291 18.82 6.56 5.90
C GLY A 291 18.10 7.71 5.19
N TYR A 292 18.55 8.10 3.98
CA TYR A 292 18.00 9.20 3.22
C TYR A 292 16.80 8.73 2.39
N TRP A 293 15.76 8.29 3.11
CA TRP A 293 14.48 7.88 2.55
C TRP A 293 13.55 9.08 2.45
N THR A 294 13.72 9.85 1.37
CA THR A 294 12.95 11.06 1.14
C THR A 294 12.38 11.06 -0.27
N ASP A 295 11.32 11.77 -0.44
CA ASP A 295 10.69 12.07 -1.72
C ASP A 295 10.05 13.48 -1.66
N GLY A 296 9.70 14.02 -2.82
CA GLY A 296 8.95 15.26 -2.89
C GLY A 296 7.47 14.93 -2.64
N HIS A 297 6.87 15.53 -1.63
CA HIS A 297 5.53 15.16 -1.20
C HIS A 297 4.44 15.94 -1.94
N THR A 298 3.36 15.24 -2.31
CA THR A 298 2.17 15.85 -2.90
C THR A 298 1.39 16.71 -1.90
N ASP A 299 1.29 16.25 -0.67
CA ASP A 299 0.42 16.84 0.34
C ASP A 299 0.86 18.22 0.81
N THR A 300 2.15 18.48 0.79
CA THR A 300 2.73 19.70 1.37
C THR A 300 3.24 20.68 0.34
N ASP A 301 3.21 20.34 -0.96
CA ASP A 301 3.79 21.13 -2.04
C ASP A 301 5.30 21.43 -1.83
N VAL A 302 5.95 20.60 -1.02
CA VAL A 302 7.36 20.82 -0.69
C VAL A 302 8.20 19.98 -1.63
N ASN A 303 8.86 20.65 -2.54
CA ASN A 303 9.94 20.10 -3.32
C ASN A 303 11.22 20.05 -2.46
N SER A 304 11.16 19.32 -1.35
CA SER A 304 12.23 19.28 -0.36
C SER A 304 12.87 17.90 -0.31
N THR A 305 14.16 17.86 -0.55
CA THR A 305 14.99 16.67 -0.37
C THR A 305 15.24 16.33 1.11
N THR A 306 14.66 17.07 2.05
CA THR A 306 14.81 16.84 3.50
C THR A 306 13.61 16.13 4.11
N TYR A 307 12.49 16.05 3.40
CA TYR A 307 11.30 15.36 3.87
C TYR A 307 11.52 13.85 3.88
N LYS A 308 11.33 13.23 5.03
CA LYS A 308 11.33 11.78 5.15
C LYS A 308 9.93 11.25 4.92
N SER A 309 9.83 10.22 4.10
CA SER A 309 8.61 9.46 3.86
C SER A 309 8.80 8.02 4.31
N ASN A 310 7.83 7.52 5.09
CA ASN A 310 7.83 6.12 5.51
C ASN A 310 7.63 5.17 4.32
N MET A 311 6.89 5.58 3.31
CA MET A 311 6.51 4.72 2.18
C MET A 311 7.72 4.13 1.45
N SER A 312 8.74 4.96 1.17
CA SER A 312 9.93 4.51 0.41
C SER A 312 10.71 3.41 1.12
N ALA A 313 10.97 3.57 2.42
CA ALA A 313 11.66 2.57 3.23
C ALA A 313 10.82 1.29 3.40
N SER A 314 9.53 1.47 3.64
CA SER A 314 8.58 0.39 3.85
C SER A 314 8.34 -0.45 2.60
N ASN A 315 8.14 0.17 1.43
CA ASN A 315 8.00 -0.53 0.16
C ASN A 315 9.25 -1.35 -0.16
N THR A 316 10.45 -0.81 0.14
CA THR A 316 11.71 -1.55 0.00
C THR A 316 11.78 -2.73 0.98
N THR A 317 11.35 -2.55 2.22
CA THR A 317 11.29 -3.62 3.24
C THR A 317 10.37 -4.76 2.79
N LEU A 318 9.14 -4.44 2.40
CA LEU A 318 8.16 -5.44 1.95
C LEU A 318 8.64 -6.16 0.68
N TYR A 319 9.28 -5.44 -0.25
CA TYR A 319 9.87 -6.03 -1.44
C TYR A 319 10.97 -7.05 -1.08
N MET A 320 11.89 -6.69 -0.19
CA MET A 320 12.96 -7.62 0.25
C MET A 320 12.42 -8.83 1.01
N LEU A 321 11.28 -8.73 1.66
CA LEU A 321 10.60 -9.85 2.33
C LEU A 321 9.99 -10.85 1.35
N ASP A 322 9.60 -10.40 0.16
CA ASP A 322 9.10 -11.26 -0.91
C ASP A 322 10.24 -11.76 -1.84
N TYR A 323 11.24 -10.91 -2.09
CA TYR A 323 12.35 -11.15 -3.01
C TYR A 323 13.71 -10.90 -2.31
N PRO A 324 14.14 -11.79 -1.41
CA PRO A 324 15.35 -11.61 -0.60
C PRO A 324 16.65 -11.55 -1.42
N GLU A 325 16.61 -12.01 -2.67
CA GLU A 325 17.73 -11.91 -3.60
C GLU A 325 18.05 -10.45 -4.04
N PHE A 326 17.14 -9.52 -3.84
CA PHE A 326 17.38 -8.10 -4.08
C PHE A 326 18.50 -7.56 -3.20
N ASP A 327 18.53 -7.95 -1.94
CA ASP A 327 19.57 -7.59 -0.98
C ASP A 327 20.08 -8.83 -0.22
N PRO A 328 21.29 -9.33 -0.49
CA PRO A 328 21.86 -10.44 0.26
C PRO A 328 21.97 -10.20 1.77
N ALA A 329 21.99 -8.93 2.20
CA ALA A 329 22.05 -8.52 3.61
C ALA A 329 20.66 -8.26 4.23
N TYR A 330 19.57 -8.59 3.57
CA TYR A 330 18.20 -8.27 3.98
C TYR A 330 17.88 -8.60 5.45
N LYS A 331 18.45 -9.69 5.99
CA LYS A 331 18.24 -10.09 7.40
C LYS A 331 18.80 -9.11 8.42
N THR A 332 19.82 -8.34 8.03
CA THR A 332 20.45 -7.31 8.85
C THR A 332 19.93 -5.91 8.53
N ASP A 333 19.45 -5.70 7.31
CA ASP A 333 19.03 -4.37 6.86
C ASP A 333 17.55 -4.10 7.13
N ILE A 334 16.66 -5.11 7.06
CA ILE A 334 15.25 -4.96 7.44
C ILE A 334 15.08 -4.46 8.89
N PRO A 335 15.76 -5.03 9.92
CA PRO A 335 15.68 -4.48 11.28
C PRO A 335 16.06 -3.00 11.39
N LYS A 336 17.07 -2.56 10.61
CA LYS A 336 17.46 -1.15 10.58
C LYS A 336 16.37 -0.26 9.97
N LEU A 337 15.67 -0.74 8.95
CA LEU A 337 14.54 -0.02 8.34
C LEU A 337 13.36 0.06 9.31
N ILE A 338 13.00 -1.04 9.99
CA ILE A 338 11.97 -1.03 11.03
C ILE A 338 12.33 -0.03 12.13
N GLN A 339 13.58 -0.03 12.63
CA GLN A 339 14.06 0.93 13.63
C GLN A 339 14.06 2.37 13.10
N TRP A 340 14.37 2.57 11.82
CA TRP A 340 14.32 3.89 11.19
C TRP A 340 12.88 4.41 11.14
N THR A 341 11.90 3.56 10.80
CA THR A 341 10.47 3.87 10.87
C THR A 341 10.05 4.21 12.30
N GLU A 342 10.42 3.39 13.28
CA GLU A 342 10.11 3.63 14.69
C GLU A 342 10.65 4.98 15.20
N LYS A 343 11.88 5.30 14.83
CA LYS A 343 12.54 6.54 15.24
C LYS A 343 11.91 7.80 14.66
N ASN A 344 11.45 7.74 13.40
CA ASN A 344 11.02 8.93 12.68
C ASN A 344 9.51 9.13 12.66
N PHE A 345 8.70 8.06 12.75
CA PHE A 345 7.26 8.12 12.45
C PHE A 345 6.35 7.54 13.52
N VAL A 346 6.88 6.84 14.53
CA VAL A 346 6.04 6.39 15.64
C VAL A 346 5.60 7.60 16.46
N PHE A 347 4.29 7.70 16.63
CA PHE A 347 3.70 8.76 17.43
C PHE A 347 3.96 8.53 18.93
N HIS A 348 4.31 9.58 19.63
CA HIS A 348 4.46 9.59 21.09
C HIS A 348 3.56 10.67 21.71
N CYS A 349 2.76 10.29 22.71
CA CYS A 349 2.02 11.27 23.51
C CYS A 349 2.99 12.17 24.27
N ALA A 350 2.65 13.44 24.42
CA ALA A 350 3.38 14.32 25.30
C ALA A 350 3.21 13.88 26.77
N PRO A 351 4.18 14.19 27.65
CA PRO A 351 4.05 13.91 29.07
C PRO A 351 2.77 14.54 29.66
N GLY A 352 1.95 13.72 30.30
CA GLY A 352 0.67 14.16 30.88
C GLY A 352 -0.54 14.06 29.95
N GLU A 353 -0.36 13.74 28.68
CA GLU A 353 -1.48 13.44 27.76
C GLU A 353 -1.99 11.99 27.94
N PRO A 354 -3.30 11.76 27.76
CA PRO A 354 -3.86 10.40 27.78
C PRO A 354 -3.17 9.49 26.74
N PRO A 355 -2.89 8.23 27.10
CA PRO A 355 -2.21 7.30 26.21
C PRO A 355 -3.17 6.80 25.11
N VAL A 356 -3.18 7.45 23.95
CA VAL A 356 -4.03 7.08 22.81
C VAL A 356 -3.49 5.90 22.01
N GLN A 357 -2.29 5.44 22.29
CA GLN A 357 -1.68 4.26 21.67
C GLN A 357 -2.10 2.95 22.35
N TRP A 358 -2.40 2.98 23.63
CA TRP A 358 -2.70 1.78 24.46
C TRP A 358 -1.73 0.62 24.20
N GLY A 359 -0.43 0.95 24.06
CA GLY A 359 0.65 0.00 23.82
C GLY A 359 0.88 -0.38 22.35
N ALA A 360 0.18 0.23 21.40
CA ALA A 360 0.47 0.10 19.98
C ALA A 360 1.54 1.11 19.52
N ASN A 361 2.32 0.75 18.51
CA ASN A 361 3.08 1.71 17.71
C ASN A 361 2.18 2.24 16.61
N ILE A 362 1.81 3.51 16.70
CA ILE A 362 1.03 4.21 15.68
C ILE A 362 2.01 4.96 14.79
N VAL A 363 1.97 4.71 13.50
CA VAL A 363 2.95 5.21 12.53
C VAL A 363 2.30 6.23 11.62
N GLY A 364 2.94 7.40 11.49
CA GLY A 364 2.59 8.42 10.51
C GLY A 364 3.33 8.23 9.19
N GLU A 365 2.94 8.97 8.19
CA GLU A 365 3.54 8.89 6.85
C GLU A 365 4.82 9.72 6.72
N GLN A 366 4.82 10.91 7.30
CA GLN A 366 5.84 11.94 7.07
C GLN A 366 6.34 12.52 8.39
N ASP A 367 7.59 12.95 8.43
CA ASP A 367 8.21 13.54 9.63
C ASP A 367 7.72 14.95 9.97
N SER A 368 7.23 15.70 9.00
CA SER A 368 6.69 17.06 9.21
C SER A 368 5.17 17.10 9.35
N PHE A 369 4.50 16.07 8.90
CA PHE A 369 3.07 15.89 9.00
C PHE A 369 2.80 14.47 9.46
N LEU A 370 2.47 14.30 10.74
CA LEU A 370 2.24 13.00 11.37
C LEU A 370 0.74 12.76 11.65
N PRO A 371 -0.12 12.63 10.64
CA PRO A 371 -1.46 12.12 10.86
C PRO A 371 -1.36 10.66 11.33
N LYS A 372 -2.31 10.25 12.16
CA LYS A 372 -2.37 8.88 12.68
C LYS A 372 -3.09 7.99 11.69
N MET A 373 -2.35 7.60 10.67
CA MET A 373 -2.89 6.92 9.51
C MET A 373 -3.04 5.43 9.75
N ASP A 374 -4.19 4.88 9.38
CA ASP A 374 -4.49 3.46 9.52
C ASP A 374 -3.52 2.60 8.68
N TYR A 375 -3.28 3.01 7.45
CA TYR A 375 -2.48 2.23 6.50
C TYR A 375 -0.98 2.22 6.82
N GLN A 376 -0.40 3.30 7.34
CA GLN A 376 1.01 3.32 7.73
C GLN A 376 1.26 2.46 8.97
N THR A 377 0.31 2.47 9.91
CA THR A 377 0.36 1.58 11.08
C THR A 377 0.19 0.12 10.66
N ALA A 378 -0.72 -0.18 9.74
CA ALA A 378 -0.89 -1.52 9.19
C ALA A 378 0.35 -1.99 8.42
N ARG A 379 0.99 -1.11 7.66
CA ARG A 379 2.24 -1.38 6.91
C ARG A 379 3.39 -1.74 7.85
N TYR A 380 3.60 -0.95 8.88
CA TYR A 380 4.58 -1.24 9.94
C TYR A 380 4.31 -2.61 10.60
N ALA A 381 3.05 -2.92 10.88
CA ALA A 381 2.67 -4.21 11.43
C ALA A 381 2.94 -5.37 10.46
N ALA A 382 2.74 -5.17 9.17
CA ALA A 382 3.09 -6.14 8.13
C ALA A 382 4.60 -6.43 8.10
N GLU A 383 5.44 -5.40 8.14
CA GLU A 383 6.90 -5.55 8.22
C GLU A 383 7.33 -6.32 9.46
N CYS A 384 6.83 -5.93 10.63
CA CYS A 384 7.13 -6.59 11.90
C CYS A 384 6.70 -8.06 11.89
N SER A 385 5.49 -8.38 11.45
CA SER A 385 4.99 -9.76 11.41
C SER A 385 5.75 -10.63 10.42
N ARG A 386 6.06 -10.09 9.21
CA ARG A 386 6.81 -10.82 8.20
C ARG A 386 8.25 -11.08 8.65
N PHE A 387 8.88 -10.10 9.28
CA PHE A 387 10.24 -10.28 9.79
C PHE A 387 10.28 -11.14 11.07
N PHE A 388 9.25 -11.13 11.92
CA PHE A 388 9.09 -12.11 13.00
C PHE A 388 9.13 -13.55 12.46
N ALA A 389 8.43 -13.84 11.37
CA ALA A 389 8.43 -15.19 10.78
C ALA A 389 9.82 -15.66 10.31
N ILE A 390 10.76 -14.73 10.10
CA ILE A 390 12.16 -15.03 9.71
C ILE A 390 13.08 -15.09 10.94
N SER A 391 12.94 -14.15 11.87
CA SER A 391 13.85 -13.95 13.00
C SER A 391 13.47 -14.74 14.25
N GLY A 392 12.17 -15.01 14.44
CA GLY A 392 11.62 -15.56 15.69
C GLY A 392 11.53 -14.54 16.84
N ASP A 393 11.81 -13.25 16.60
CA ASP A 393 11.76 -12.20 17.62
C ASP A 393 10.30 -11.89 18.03
N SER A 394 9.90 -12.41 19.20
CA SER A 394 8.55 -12.25 19.74
C SER A 394 8.14 -10.79 19.99
N SER A 395 9.10 -9.88 20.15
CA SER A 395 8.81 -8.45 20.32
C SER A 395 8.17 -7.86 19.06
N LEU A 396 8.61 -8.30 17.88
CA LEU A 396 8.04 -7.89 16.60
C LEU A 396 6.61 -8.42 16.41
N ARG A 397 6.34 -9.65 16.88
CA ARG A 397 4.99 -10.20 16.89
C ARG A 397 4.04 -9.38 17.75
N GLU A 398 4.48 -8.99 18.95
CA GLU A 398 3.69 -8.14 19.85
C GLU A 398 3.45 -6.74 19.26
N LYS A 399 4.48 -6.10 18.72
CA LYS A 399 4.35 -4.81 18.02
C LYS A 399 3.32 -4.89 16.89
N ALA A 400 3.42 -5.90 16.02
CA ALA A 400 2.47 -6.12 14.93
C ALA A 400 1.03 -6.33 15.45
N TYR A 401 0.86 -7.16 16.49
CA TYR A 401 -0.45 -7.45 17.06
C TYR A 401 -1.14 -6.19 17.59
N ARG A 402 -0.44 -5.37 18.39
CA ARG A 402 -1.01 -4.14 18.96
C ARG A 402 -1.32 -3.12 17.88
N SER A 403 -0.42 -2.95 16.92
CA SER A 403 -0.61 -2.01 15.82
C SER A 403 -1.80 -2.39 14.93
N LEU A 404 -1.97 -3.67 14.54
CA LEU A 404 -3.15 -4.12 13.79
C LEU A 404 -4.44 -4.00 14.59
N ASN A 405 -4.42 -4.32 15.89
CA ASN A 405 -5.60 -4.13 16.74
C ASN A 405 -6.00 -2.66 16.81
N TRP A 406 -5.06 -1.73 16.91
CA TRP A 406 -5.33 -0.29 16.84
C TRP A 406 -5.97 0.09 15.49
N VAL A 407 -5.47 -0.45 14.38
CA VAL A 407 -6.01 -0.19 13.03
C VAL A 407 -7.48 -0.66 12.91
N THR A 408 -7.90 -1.71 13.62
CA THR A 408 -9.31 -2.14 13.58
C THR A 408 -10.28 -1.05 14.03
N TYR A 409 -9.84 -0.09 14.85
CA TYR A 409 -10.63 1.07 15.26
C TYR A 409 -10.70 2.18 14.20
N CYS A 410 -9.94 2.09 13.12
CA CYS A 410 -10.07 2.97 11.97
C CYS A 410 -11.22 2.58 11.04
N SER A 411 -12.15 1.78 11.52
CA SER A 411 -13.36 1.37 10.80
C SER A 411 -14.57 1.43 11.72
N ASP A 412 -15.71 1.92 11.23
CA ASP A 412 -16.97 1.76 11.95
C ASP A 412 -17.56 0.36 11.76
N SER A 413 -18.68 0.10 12.43
CA SER A 413 -19.39 -1.19 12.35
C SER A 413 -19.95 -1.51 10.96
N ASN A 414 -20.05 -0.53 10.06
CA ASN A 414 -20.49 -0.71 8.68
C ASN A 414 -19.34 -0.94 7.70
N GLY A 415 -18.11 -0.88 8.16
CA GLY A 415 -16.90 -1.03 7.34
C GLY A 415 -16.42 0.28 6.70
N MET A 416 -17.05 1.43 7.00
CA MET A 416 -16.55 2.73 6.57
C MET A 416 -15.18 2.99 7.23
N ALA A 417 -14.23 3.40 6.41
CA ALA A 417 -12.85 3.61 6.82
C ALA A 417 -12.56 5.05 7.25
N PHE A 418 -11.65 5.20 8.18
CA PHE A 418 -11.14 6.50 8.65
C PHE A 418 -9.62 6.47 8.70
N GLU A 419 -9.01 7.59 8.38
CA GLU A 419 -7.56 7.78 8.46
C GLU A 419 -7.02 7.58 9.89
N SER A 420 -7.84 7.93 10.87
CA SER A 420 -7.52 7.76 12.29
C SER A 420 -8.79 7.54 13.10
N PRO A 421 -8.82 6.64 14.09
CA PRO A 421 -9.96 6.48 14.98
C PRO A 421 -10.21 7.71 15.86
N LEU A 422 -9.26 8.65 15.90
CA LEU A 422 -9.30 9.87 16.72
C LEU A 422 -9.77 11.10 15.92
N SER A 423 -10.02 10.98 14.64
CA SER A 423 -10.31 12.12 13.75
C SER A 423 -11.79 12.48 13.65
N ASN A 424 -12.65 12.01 14.55
CA ASN A 424 -14.10 12.25 14.51
C ASN A 424 -14.75 11.95 13.14
N GLY A 425 -14.20 10.99 12.40
CA GLY A 425 -14.71 10.60 11.11
C GLY A 425 -14.53 11.65 10.01
N VAL A 426 -13.52 12.50 10.13
CA VAL A 426 -13.41 13.66 9.25
C VAL A 426 -12.98 13.30 7.83
N THR A 427 -12.12 12.30 7.67
CA THR A 427 -11.58 11.98 6.34
C THR A 427 -11.45 10.48 6.15
N SER A 428 -12.02 9.99 5.04
CA SER A 428 -11.84 8.62 4.55
C SER A 428 -11.13 8.69 3.20
N TRP A 429 -9.90 8.20 3.15
CA TRP A 429 -9.08 8.18 1.94
C TRP A 429 -9.23 6.85 1.21
N TRP A 430 -9.65 6.90 -0.07
CA TRP A 430 -9.91 5.71 -0.85
C TRP A 430 -8.66 4.89 -1.16
N SER A 431 -7.56 5.55 -1.53
CA SER A 431 -6.30 4.87 -1.82
C SER A 431 -5.75 4.17 -0.58
N ASP A 432 -5.77 4.86 0.54
CA ASP A 432 -5.07 4.47 1.77
C ASP A 432 -5.93 3.53 2.61
N CYS A 433 -7.11 3.99 2.98
CA CYS A 433 -7.96 3.25 3.91
C CYS A 433 -8.60 1.99 3.31
N TYR A 434 -8.91 1.97 2.01
CA TYR A 434 -9.55 0.82 1.36
C TYR A 434 -8.59 0.03 0.45
N GLY A 435 -7.60 0.69 -0.12
CA GLY A 435 -6.60 0.06 -0.96
C GLY A 435 -5.40 -0.42 -0.16
N GLU A 436 -4.71 0.48 0.52
CA GLU A 436 -3.42 0.17 1.12
C GLU A 436 -3.53 -0.51 2.48
N GLY A 437 -4.36 -0.01 3.39
CA GLY A 437 -4.51 -0.56 4.74
C GLY A 437 -4.87 -2.05 4.75
N PRO A 438 -5.95 -2.49 4.10
CA PRO A 438 -6.37 -3.88 4.11
C PRO A 438 -5.31 -4.85 3.57
N ARG A 439 -4.57 -4.50 2.51
CA ARG A 439 -3.56 -5.40 1.93
C ARG A 439 -2.46 -5.79 2.93
N MET A 440 -2.17 -4.94 3.90
CA MET A 440 -1.14 -5.18 4.91
C MET A 440 -1.54 -6.27 5.91
N PHE A 441 -2.84 -6.45 6.16
CA PHE A 441 -3.34 -7.54 6.99
C PHE A 441 -3.02 -8.92 6.38
N TYR A 442 -3.11 -9.06 5.07
CA TYR A 442 -2.78 -10.35 4.41
C TYR A 442 -1.30 -10.72 4.59
N HIS A 443 -0.39 -9.75 4.55
CA HIS A 443 1.01 -9.98 4.89
C HIS A 443 1.17 -10.51 6.33
N ALA A 444 0.45 -9.92 7.27
CA ALA A 444 0.50 -10.33 8.67
C ALA A 444 -0.13 -11.71 8.89
N LEU A 445 -1.27 -12.01 8.26
CA LEU A 445 -1.92 -13.31 8.30
C LEU A 445 -1.04 -14.42 7.70
N ALA A 446 -0.32 -14.12 6.62
CA ALA A 446 0.64 -15.06 6.04
C ALA A 446 1.80 -15.39 6.99
N ALA A 447 2.25 -14.41 7.77
CA ALA A 447 3.33 -14.59 8.74
C ALA A 447 2.85 -15.30 10.02
N ILE A 448 1.63 -15.01 10.46
CA ILE A 448 1.03 -15.50 11.70
C ILE A 448 -0.39 -16.02 11.41
N PRO A 449 -0.48 -17.22 10.80
CA PRO A 449 -1.76 -17.78 10.35
C PRO A 449 -2.76 -18.08 11.48
N GLU A 450 -2.31 -18.08 12.73
CA GLU A 450 -3.16 -18.17 13.92
C GLU A 450 -4.08 -16.95 14.10
N TRP A 451 -3.80 -15.84 13.41
CA TRP A 451 -4.64 -14.64 13.42
C TRP A 451 -5.78 -14.68 12.39
N ALA A 452 -5.76 -15.64 11.47
CA ALA A 452 -6.86 -15.90 10.55
C ALA A 452 -7.99 -16.69 11.21
N PRO A 453 -9.25 -16.56 10.72
CA PRO A 453 -10.42 -17.19 11.34
C PRO A 453 -10.25 -18.72 11.46
N PRO A 454 -10.63 -19.31 12.60
CA PRO A 454 -10.49 -20.76 12.79
C PRO A 454 -11.50 -21.52 11.91
N ARG A 455 -11.08 -22.68 11.43
CA ARG A 455 -11.88 -23.63 10.62
C ARG A 455 -12.40 -23.05 9.29
N GLU A 456 -11.67 -22.08 8.76
CA GLU A 456 -11.91 -21.54 7.42
C GLU A 456 -10.69 -21.72 6.53
N ASP A 457 -10.94 -21.91 5.23
CA ASP A 457 -9.90 -22.09 4.22
C ASP A 457 -9.62 -20.78 3.50
N HIS A 458 -8.36 -20.34 3.50
CA HIS A 458 -7.97 -19.08 2.88
C HIS A 458 -6.57 -19.16 2.27
N ILE A 459 -6.41 -18.59 1.08
CA ILE A 459 -5.09 -18.13 0.64
C ILE A 459 -4.82 -16.82 1.37
N LEU A 460 -3.95 -16.89 2.39
CA LEU A 460 -3.66 -15.74 3.25
C LEU A 460 -2.85 -14.67 2.51
N TYR A 461 -1.94 -15.09 1.63
CA TYR A 461 -1.13 -14.21 0.80
C TYR A 461 -0.48 -14.99 -0.34
N SER A 462 -0.31 -14.34 -1.47
CA SER A 462 0.56 -14.79 -2.55
C SER A 462 1.43 -13.63 -3.04
N SER A 463 2.71 -13.90 -3.28
CA SER A 463 3.61 -12.91 -3.89
C SER A 463 3.19 -12.55 -5.32
N GLU A 464 2.43 -13.42 -5.99
CA GLU A 464 2.08 -13.32 -7.40
C GLU A 464 0.56 -13.30 -7.64
N MET A 465 0.17 -12.90 -8.85
CA MET A 465 -1.22 -12.96 -9.28
C MET A 465 -1.71 -14.42 -9.36
N LEU A 466 -2.87 -14.69 -8.77
CA LEU A 466 -3.60 -15.95 -8.90
C LEU A 466 -4.96 -15.69 -9.54
N LYS A 467 -5.50 -16.67 -10.25
CA LYS A 467 -6.83 -16.60 -10.86
C LYS A 467 -7.58 -17.94 -10.74
N ASN A 468 -8.89 -17.92 -11.01
CA ASN A 468 -9.76 -19.09 -10.90
C ASN A 468 -9.68 -19.73 -9.50
N VAL A 469 -9.66 -18.89 -8.47
CA VAL A 469 -9.63 -19.33 -7.08
C VAL A 469 -11.00 -19.91 -6.71
N SER A 470 -10.99 -21.12 -6.18
CA SER A 470 -12.20 -21.83 -5.78
C SER A 470 -11.98 -22.59 -4.46
N TYR A 471 -12.91 -22.38 -3.55
CA TYR A 471 -12.99 -23.07 -2.25
C TYR A 471 -14.18 -24.03 -2.27
N GLU A 472 -13.88 -25.32 -2.13
CA GLU A 472 -14.86 -26.39 -2.03
C GLU A 472 -14.62 -27.18 -0.73
N LYS A 473 -15.52 -28.03 -0.31
CA LYS A 473 -15.34 -28.83 0.91
C LYS A 473 -14.08 -29.70 0.79
N ASN A 474 -13.12 -29.47 1.68
CA ASN A 474 -11.81 -30.15 1.72
C ASN A 474 -11.02 -30.03 0.41
N LYS A 475 -11.20 -28.94 -0.31
CA LYS A 475 -10.48 -28.72 -1.56
C LYS A 475 -10.35 -27.23 -1.85
N LEU A 476 -9.13 -26.81 -2.18
CA LEU A 476 -8.80 -25.50 -2.69
C LEU A 476 -8.15 -25.67 -4.07
N SER A 477 -8.56 -24.84 -5.04
CA SER A 477 -7.89 -24.81 -6.34
C SER A 477 -7.71 -23.38 -6.86
N TYR A 478 -6.66 -23.18 -7.64
CA TYR A 478 -6.38 -21.90 -8.30
C TYR A 478 -5.43 -22.11 -9.48
N MET A 479 -5.36 -21.13 -10.37
CA MET A 479 -4.40 -21.05 -11.46
C MET A 479 -3.33 -20.02 -11.13
N ALA A 480 -2.07 -20.41 -11.22
CA ALA A 480 -0.90 -19.55 -11.10
C ALA A 480 -0.31 -19.28 -12.48
N PRO A 481 -0.43 -18.05 -13.03
CA PRO A 481 0.00 -17.74 -14.38
C PRO A 481 1.52 -17.60 -14.54
N LEU A 482 2.24 -17.36 -13.45
CA LEU A 482 3.72 -17.24 -13.43
C LEU A 482 4.38 -18.51 -12.92
N GLU A 483 5.59 -18.79 -13.41
CA GLU A 483 6.36 -19.96 -13.02
C GLU A 483 6.78 -19.92 -11.55
N THR A 484 7.25 -18.77 -11.07
CA THR A 484 7.70 -18.59 -9.70
C THR A 484 6.63 -17.90 -8.86
N GLY A 485 6.59 -18.24 -7.57
CA GLY A 485 5.69 -17.62 -6.61
C GLY A 485 5.70 -18.37 -5.29
N THR A 486 5.22 -17.70 -4.24
CA THR A 486 5.04 -18.31 -2.91
C THR A 486 3.63 -18.03 -2.44
N GLU A 487 2.90 -19.10 -2.15
CA GLU A 487 1.57 -19.05 -1.57
C GLU A 487 1.60 -19.48 -0.10
N TYR A 488 0.92 -18.71 0.74
CA TYR A 488 0.71 -18.93 2.15
C TYR A 488 -0.78 -19.20 2.37
N ILE A 489 -1.11 -20.40 2.81
CA ILE A 489 -2.49 -20.91 2.83
C ILE A 489 -2.82 -21.45 4.21
N LYS A 490 -4.00 -21.12 4.70
CA LYS A 490 -4.60 -21.76 5.87
C LYS A 490 -5.74 -22.65 5.40
N ILE A 491 -5.80 -23.87 5.89
CA ILE A 491 -6.86 -24.84 5.57
C ILE A 491 -7.35 -25.56 6.83
N SER A 492 -8.64 -25.86 6.85
CA SER A 492 -9.36 -26.51 7.95
C SER A 492 -9.29 -28.04 7.90
N PHE A 493 -8.58 -28.61 6.94
CA PHE A 493 -8.40 -30.04 6.73
C PHE A 493 -6.92 -30.39 6.51
N LYS A 494 -6.55 -31.64 6.79
CA LYS A 494 -5.22 -32.13 6.46
C LYS A 494 -5.19 -32.56 4.99
N PRO A 495 -4.40 -31.92 4.12
CA PRO A 495 -4.38 -32.30 2.72
C PRO A 495 -3.75 -33.68 2.52
N SER A 496 -4.35 -34.49 1.69
CA SER A 496 -3.82 -35.79 1.24
C SER A 496 -2.83 -35.60 0.09
N SER A 497 -3.03 -34.55 -0.71
CA SER A 497 -2.15 -34.22 -1.83
C SER A 497 -2.17 -32.71 -2.17
N VAL A 498 -1.05 -32.25 -2.76
CA VAL A 498 -0.95 -30.93 -3.40
C VAL A 498 -0.38 -31.15 -4.80
N LYS A 499 -1.16 -30.78 -5.81
CA LYS A 499 -0.83 -31.06 -7.21
C LYS A 499 -0.72 -29.78 -8.04
N LEU A 500 0.27 -29.75 -8.92
CA LEU A 500 0.39 -28.78 -10.02
C LEU A 500 0.16 -29.53 -11.34
N ASP A 501 -0.87 -29.16 -12.10
CA ASP A 501 -1.29 -29.82 -13.34
C ASP A 501 -1.37 -31.36 -13.19
N GLY A 502 -1.96 -31.83 -12.09
CA GLY A 502 -2.14 -33.23 -11.76
C GLY A 502 -0.91 -33.96 -11.20
N ARG A 503 0.24 -33.30 -11.11
CA ARG A 503 1.48 -33.89 -10.56
C ARG A 503 1.72 -33.40 -9.14
N ASN A 504 2.04 -34.30 -8.21
CA ASN A 504 2.38 -33.93 -6.85
C ASN A 504 3.58 -32.99 -6.80
N ILE A 505 3.49 -31.95 -5.98
CA ILE A 505 4.57 -30.98 -5.75
C ILE A 505 4.98 -30.95 -4.28
N ARG A 506 6.16 -30.39 -4.02
CA ARG A 506 6.67 -30.19 -2.65
C ARG A 506 5.97 -28.99 -2.00
N TYR A 507 5.64 -29.14 -0.72
CA TYR A 507 5.08 -28.11 0.12
C TYR A 507 5.55 -28.29 1.56
N THR A 508 5.38 -27.29 2.38
CA THR A 508 5.54 -27.40 3.84
C THR A 508 4.17 -27.34 4.49
N LEU A 509 3.94 -28.16 5.49
CA LEU A 509 2.68 -28.23 6.24
C LEU A 509 2.98 -28.16 7.73
N ARG A 510 2.28 -27.28 8.45
CA ARG A 510 2.37 -27.12 9.91
C ARG A 510 0.97 -27.13 10.52
N PRO A 511 0.67 -27.97 11.53
CA PRO A 511 -0.59 -27.89 12.25
C PRO A 511 -0.65 -26.61 13.10
N LEU A 512 -1.85 -26.04 13.26
CA LEU A 512 -2.12 -24.80 14.02
C LEU A 512 -2.75 -25.06 15.40
N GLY A 513 -2.86 -26.32 15.82
CA GLY A 513 -3.32 -26.68 17.17
C GLY A 513 -4.84 -26.73 17.37
N ASN A 514 -5.63 -26.18 16.48
CA ASN A 514 -7.11 -26.13 16.52
C ASN A 514 -7.78 -27.02 15.46
N GLY A 515 -7.01 -27.90 14.82
CA GLY A 515 -7.45 -28.72 13.69
C GLY A 515 -7.18 -28.11 12.32
N ASP A 516 -6.74 -26.86 12.28
CA ASP A 516 -6.32 -26.19 11.05
C ASP A 516 -4.85 -26.49 10.72
N TYR A 517 -4.49 -26.22 9.49
CA TYR A 517 -3.13 -26.40 8.97
C TYR A 517 -2.67 -25.15 8.21
N TYR A 518 -1.39 -24.84 8.36
CA TYR A 518 -0.70 -23.86 7.57
C TYR A 518 0.13 -24.53 6.49
N LEU A 519 -0.16 -24.21 5.26
CA LEU A 519 0.45 -24.75 4.05
C LEU A 519 1.23 -23.64 3.36
N LYS A 520 2.51 -23.90 3.04
CA LYS A 520 3.32 -23.02 2.21
C LYS A 520 3.75 -23.77 0.96
N ILE A 521 3.45 -23.20 -0.19
CA ILE A 521 3.85 -23.69 -1.51
C ILE A 521 4.85 -22.69 -2.10
N LYS A 522 6.04 -23.16 -2.50
CA LYS A 522 6.99 -22.38 -3.30
C LYS A 522 7.06 -23.03 -4.66
N ARG A 523 6.55 -22.33 -5.68
CA ARG A 523 6.47 -22.83 -7.05
C ARG A 523 7.73 -22.51 -7.85
N ALA A 524 7.99 -23.38 -8.85
CA ALA A 524 8.97 -23.19 -9.90
C ALA A 524 8.35 -23.41 -11.31
N SER A 525 7.01 -23.49 -11.38
CA SER A 525 6.28 -23.65 -12.65
C SER A 525 4.90 -23.00 -12.54
N ALA A 526 4.43 -22.43 -13.65
CA ALA A 526 3.04 -22.01 -13.83
C ALA A 526 2.12 -23.24 -13.93
N GLY A 527 0.83 -23.06 -13.63
CA GLY A 527 -0.17 -24.11 -13.81
C GLY A 527 -1.30 -24.09 -12.78
N LYS A 528 -2.18 -25.08 -12.86
CA LYS A 528 -3.29 -25.27 -11.94
C LYS A 528 -2.84 -25.98 -10.67
N ILE A 529 -3.04 -25.33 -9.53
CA ILE A 529 -2.81 -25.94 -8.20
C ILE A 529 -4.14 -26.50 -7.69
N ILE A 530 -4.06 -27.70 -7.12
CA ILE A 530 -5.15 -28.34 -6.38
C ILE A 530 -4.59 -28.83 -5.06
N VAL A 531 -5.22 -28.43 -3.97
CA VAL A 531 -4.99 -28.89 -2.58
C VAL A 531 -6.21 -29.70 -2.17
N GLU A 532 -6.06 -30.99 -1.84
CA GLU A 532 -7.16 -31.92 -1.54
C GLU A 532 -6.79 -32.97 -0.47
#